data_091b96a50ce6f5708e1f1c1439d633ef
#
_entry.id   091b96a50ce6f5708e1f1c1439d633ef
#
_cell.length_a   1.000
_cell.length_b   1.000
_cell.length_c   1.000
_cell.angle_alpha   90.00
_cell.angle_beta   90.00
_cell.angle_gamma   90.00
#
_symmetry.space_group_name_H-M   'P 1'
#
loop_
_entity.id
_entity.type
_entity.pdbx_description
1 polymer ?
#
loop_
_entity_poly.entity_id
_entity_poly.type
_entity_poly.pdbx_seq_one_letter_code
_entity_poly.pdbx_strand_id
1 'polypeptide(L)'
;MGFAQIGYQTFKLLAYQRLHEVSRQWEQRYPGVDIVLIEPEPDDELMFKTSIMDFGARVNIARHGFQSVTMKLAHDYDDFKAVCGRHGIEISATRVRKVIKHFATEKERTRAWRKILEQTTGTLLRQSDGQ
;
A
#
# COMPACT_ATOMS: atom_id res chain seq x y z
N MET A 1 14.60 -19.93 3.19
CA MET A 1 14.83 -18.53 3.56
C MET A 1 16.25 -18.37 4.04
N GLY A 2 17.04 -17.48 3.45
CA GLY A 2 18.43 -17.24 3.86
C GLY A 2 18.52 -16.32 5.08
N PHE A 3 19.57 -16.47 5.88
CA PHE A 3 19.83 -15.65 7.08
C PHE A 3 19.82 -14.14 6.79
N ALA A 4 20.33 -13.72 5.64
CA ALA A 4 20.29 -12.32 5.18
C ALA A 4 18.87 -11.77 5.02
N GLN A 5 17.92 -12.60 4.56
CA GLN A 5 16.53 -12.21 4.41
C GLN A 5 15.84 -12.02 5.75
N ILE A 6 16.14 -12.88 6.73
CA ILE A 6 15.64 -12.74 8.11
C ILE A 6 16.16 -11.44 8.72
N GLY A 7 17.47 -11.17 8.62
CA GLY A 7 18.07 -9.94 9.11
C GLY A 7 17.45 -8.69 8.49
N TYR A 8 17.19 -8.72 7.20
CA TYR A 8 16.55 -7.60 6.49
C TYR A 8 15.11 -7.36 6.95
N GLN A 9 14.32 -8.43 7.16
CA GLN A 9 12.95 -8.29 7.69
C GLN A 9 12.95 -7.77 9.12
N THR A 10 13.88 -8.24 9.96
CA THR A 10 14.04 -7.74 11.34
C THR A 10 14.36 -6.25 11.33
N PHE A 11 15.28 -5.80 10.47
CA PHE A 11 15.60 -4.39 10.31
C PHE A 11 14.40 -3.54 9.93
N LYS A 12 13.57 -4.01 8.96
CA LYS A 12 12.33 -3.31 8.57
C LYS A 12 11.37 -3.16 9.75
N LEU A 13 11.15 -4.23 10.53
CA LEU A 13 10.29 -4.20 11.71
C LEU A 13 10.78 -3.23 12.77
N LEU A 14 12.08 -3.21 13.06
CA LEU A 14 12.67 -2.27 14.01
C LEU A 14 12.53 -0.83 13.54
N ALA A 15 12.77 -0.56 12.25
CA ALA A 15 12.59 0.77 11.66
C ALA A 15 11.13 1.23 11.76
N TYR A 16 10.17 0.35 11.47
CA TYR A 16 8.75 0.61 11.60
C TYR A 16 8.36 0.96 13.05
N GLN A 17 8.74 0.13 14.02
CA GLN A 17 8.46 0.37 15.44
C GLN A 17 9.07 1.70 15.91
N ARG A 18 10.31 1.98 15.50
CA ARG A 18 10.99 3.22 15.87
C ARG A 18 10.30 4.46 15.31
N LEU A 19 9.83 4.40 14.07
CA LEU A 19 9.10 5.49 13.44
C LEU A 19 7.81 5.82 14.21
N HIS A 20 7.03 4.81 14.57
CA HIS A 20 5.80 5.00 15.36
C HIS A 20 6.06 5.52 16.78
N GLU A 21 7.11 5.04 17.43
CA GLU A 21 7.50 5.53 18.74
C GLU A 21 7.89 7.02 18.70
N VAL A 22 8.71 7.40 17.72
CA VAL A 22 9.14 8.79 17.53
C VAL A 22 7.97 9.69 17.17
N SER A 23 7.04 9.25 16.31
CA SER A 23 5.84 10.03 15.95
C SER A 23 4.99 10.35 17.18
N ARG A 24 4.75 9.36 18.05
CA ARG A 24 4.01 9.58 19.32
C ARG A 24 4.72 10.54 20.27
N GLN A 25 6.05 10.47 20.33
CA GLN A 25 6.83 11.40 21.17
C GLN A 25 6.77 12.82 20.61
N TRP A 26 6.72 13.01 19.30
CA TRP A 26 6.61 14.32 18.67
C TRP A 26 5.24 14.97 18.93
N GLU A 27 4.15 14.22 18.86
CA GLU A 27 2.83 14.72 19.22
C GLU A 27 2.78 15.30 20.63
N GLN A 28 3.43 14.63 21.59
CA GLN A 28 3.52 15.09 22.97
C GLN A 28 4.44 16.32 23.13
N ARG A 29 5.54 16.34 22.35
CA ARG A 29 6.57 17.39 22.47
C ARG A 29 6.18 18.69 21.78
N TYR A 30 5.35 18.60 20.74
CA TYR A 30 4.95 19.75 19.92
C TYR A 30 3.42 19.87 19.86
N PRO A 31 2.78 20.28 20.96
CA PRO A 31 1.33 20.48 20.98
C PRO A 31 0.92 21.54 19.96
N GLY A 32 -0.09 21.25 19.15
CA GLY A 32 -0.58 22.12 18.08
C GLY A 32 0.05 21.86 16.71
N VAL A 33 0.98 20.90 16.61
CA VAL A 33 1.48 20.39 15.35
C VAL A 33 0.80 19.08 15.02
N ASP A 34 0.13 19.01 13.90
CA ASP A 34 -0.44 17.76 13.37
C ASP A 34 0.61 16.98 12.57
N ILE A 35 0.77 15.71 12.89
CA ILE A 35 1.71 14.82 12.21
C ILE A 35 0.91 13.77 11.44
N VAL A 36 1.04 13.75 10.13
CA VAL A 36 0.43 12.73 9.27
C VAL A 36 1.50 11.76 8.81
N LEU A 37 1.44 10.52 9.31
CA LEU A 37 2.35 9.45 8.92
C LEU A 37 1.79 8.70 7.70
N ILE A 38 2.53 8.73 6.60
CA ILE A 38 2.19 8.02 5.37
C ILE A 38 3.21 6.88 5.20
N GLU A 39 2.74 5.66 5.30
CA GLU A 39 3.56 4.46 5.26
C GLU A 39 2.82 3.31 4.56
N PRO A 40 3.54 2.30 4.05
CA PRO A 40 2.93 1.07 3.56
C PRO A 40 2.22 0.33 4.68
N GLU A 41 1.13 -0.36 4.35
CA GLU A 41 0.47 -1.24 5.31
C GLU A 41 1.43 -2.36 5.77
N PRO A 42 1.35 -2.83 7.03
CA PRO A 42 2.24 -3.87 7.55
C PRO A 42 2.18 -5.20 6.79
N ASP A 43 1.06 -5.47 6.15
CA ASP A 43 0.78 -6.65 5.33
C ASP A 43 1.03 -6.42 3.82
N ASP A 44 1.61 -5.28 3.46
CA ASP A 44 1.98 -4.99 2.07
C ASP A 44 3.15 -5.88 1.61
N GLU A 45 2.80 -7.07 1.11
CA GLU A 45 3.78 -8.07 0.68
C GLU A 45 4.74 -7.55 -0.40
N LEU A 46 4.27 -6.72 -1.33
CA LEU A 46 5.11 -6.22 -2.41
C LEU A 46 6.20 -5.29 -1.87
N MET A 47 5.82 -4.37 -1.00
CA MET A 47 6.76 -3.43 -0.40
C MET A 47 7.75 -4.12 0.55
N PHE A 48 7.32 -5.16 1.27
CA PHE A 48 8.17 -5.86 2.23
C PHE A 48 9.01 -7.00 1.61
N LYS A 49 8.52 -7.69 0.57
CA LYS A 49 9.24 -8.82 -0.06
C LYS A 49 10.22 -8.40 -1.15
N THR A 50 10.02 -7.23 -1.76
CA THR A 50 10.91 -6.79 -2.85
C THR A 50 12.28 -6.38 -2.29
N SER A 51 13.32 -6.88 -2.92
CA SER A 51 14.70 -6.53 -2.55
C SER A 51 15.03 -5.08 -2.92
N ILE A 52 15.74 -4.38 -2.04
CA ILE A 52 16.29 -3.04 -2.30
C ILE A 52 17.17 -3.02 -3.56
N MET A 53 17.82 -4.15 -3.86
CA MET A 53 18.74 -4.29 -4.99
C MET A 53 18.04 -4.67 -6.31
N ASP A 54 16.73 -4.89 -6.29
CA ASP A 54 15.96 -5.18 -7.50
C ASP A 54 15.58 -3.89 -8.24
N PHE A 55 16.50 -3.38 -9.04
CA PHE A 55 16.27 -2.19 -9.86
C PHE A 55 15.17 -2.40 -10.93
N GLY A 56 14.92 -3.65 -11.36
CA GLY A 56 13.87 -3.98 -12.31
C GLY A 56 12.46 -3.74 -11.74
N ALA A 57 12.29 -3.98 -10.44
CA ALA A 57 11.02 -3.82 -9.74
C ALA A 57 10.66 -2.36 -9.41
N ARG A 58 11.58 -1.38 -9.57
CA ARG A 58 11.39 0.01 -9.13
C ARG A 58 10.11 0.68 -9.64
N VAL A 59 9.74 0.46 -10.90
CA VAL A 59 8.53 1.06 -11.50
C VAL A 59 7.26 0.45 -10.90
N ASN A 60 7.27 -0.87 -10.66
CA ASN A 60 6.14 -1.57 -10.04
C ASN A 60 5.98 -1.14 -8.58
N ILE A 61 7.08 -1.00 -7.83
CA ILE A 61 7.07 -0.52 -6.45
C ILE A 61 6.55 0.93 -6.39
N ALA A 62 7.04 1.81 -7.26
CA ALA A 62 6.59 3.21 -7.30
C ALA A 62 5.09 3.30 -7.62
N ARG A 63 4.61 2.53 -8.60
CA ARG A 63 3.18 2.46 -8.93
C ARG A 63 2.36 1.94 -7.77
N HIS A 64 2.79 0.85 -7.16
CA HIS A 64 2.11 0.23 -6.02
C HIS A 64 2.06 1.19 -4.83
N GLY A 65 3.18 1.82 -4.46
CA GLY A 65 3.24 2.80 -3.38
C GLY A 65 2.32 4.00 -3.63
N PHE A 66 2.29 4.51 -4.86
CA PHE A 66 1.36 5.58 -5.24
C PHE A 66 -0.11 5.14 -5.08
N GLN A 67 -0.45 3.93 -5.52
CA GLN A 67 -1.80 3.37 -5.38
C GLN A 67 -2.18 3.16 -3.92
N SER A 68 -1.31 2.53 -3.14
CA SER A 68 -1.51 2.24 -1.71
C SER A 68 -1.75 3.53 -0.92
N VAL A 69 -0.85 4.51 -1.05
CA VAL A 69 -0.98 5.82 -0.38
C VAL A 69 -2.25 6.55 -0.81
N THR A 70 -2.58 6.53 -2.09
CA THR A 70 -3.80 7.21 -2.58
C THR A 70 -5.07 6.57 -2.02
N MET A 71 -5.11 5.23 -1.95
CA MET A 71 -6.24 4.51 -1.35
C MET A 71 -6.35 4.77 0.15
N LYS A 72 -5.24 4.81 0.88
CA LYS A 72 -5.22 5.14 2.30
C LYS A 72 -5.73 6.56 2.56
N LEU A 73 -5.21 7.55 1.84
CA LEU A 73 -5.69 8.94 1.93
C LEU A 73 -7.17 9.10 1.56
N ALA A 74 -7.66 8.25 0.66
CA ALA A 74 -9.06 8.23 0.28
C ALA A 74 -9.94 7.58 1.34
N HIS A 75 -9.46 6.54 2.00
CA HIS A 75 -10.14 5.86 3.10
C HIS A 75 -10.24 6.78 4.31
N ASP A 76 -9.15 7.44 4.68
CA ASP A 76 -9.04 8.33 5.83
C ASP A 76 -9.31 9.81 5.45
N TYR A 77 -10.11 10.02 4.37
CA TYR A 77 -10.29 11.36 3.78
C TYR A 77 -10.83 12.39 4.77
N ASP A 78 -11.81 12.02 5.59
CA ASP A 78 -12.45 12.96 6.52
C ASP A 78 -11.49 13.40 7.64
N ASP A 79 -10.69 12.48 8.15
CA ASP A 79 -9.66 12.77 9.16
C ASP A 79 -8.56 13.66 8.55
N PHE A 80 -8.09 13.30 7.35
CA PHE A 80 -7.10 14.08 6.63
C PHE A 80 -7.60 15.49 6.29
N LYS A 81 -8.88 15.61 5.90
CA LYS A 81 -9.53 16.90 5.64
C LYS A 81 -9.62 17.75 6.91
N ALA A 82 -9.93 17.15 8.06
CA ALA A 82 -9.98 17.85 9.33
C ALA A 82 -8.60 18.40 9.72
N VAL A 83 -7.54 17.59 9.57
CA VAL A 83 -6.15 18.02 9.80
C VAL A 83 -5.78 19.18 8.88
N CYS A 84 -5.97 19.04 7.58
CA CYS A 84 -5.67 20.09 6.60
C CYS A 84 -6.46 21.38 6.87
N GLY A 85 -7.74 21.25 7.24
CA GLY A 85 -8.60 22.39 7.55
C GLY A 85 -8.12 23.22 8.73
N ARG A 86 -7.55 22.60 9.78
CA ARG A 86 -6.94 23.33 10.91
C ARG A 86 -5.77 24.24 10.48
N HIS A 87 -5.10 23.87 9.39
CA HIS A 87 -3.98 24.63 8.84
C HIS A 87 -4.34 25.45 7.60
N GLY A 88 -5.64 25.65 7.33
CA GLY A 88 -6.10 26.45 6.20
C GLY A 88 -5.84 25.82 4.82
N ILE A 89 -5.58 24.54 4.77
CA ILE A 89 -5.34 23.78 3.52
C ILE A 89 -6.65 23.15 3.06
N GLU A 90 -7.15 23.58 1.91
CA GLU A 90 -8.33 22.99 1.30
C GLU A 90 -7.98 21.77 0.44
N ILE A 91 -8.67 20.65 0.68
CA ILE A 91 -8.53 19.43 -0.13
C ILE A 91 -9.82 19.08 -0.86
N SER A 92 -9.68 18.63 -2.12
CA SER A 92 -10.81 18.38 -2.99
C SER A 92 -11.29 16.93 -2.96
N ALA A 93 -12.49 16.70 -2.46
CA ALA A 93 -13.18 15.40 -2.50
C ALA A 93 -13.39 14.88 -3.94
N THR A 94 -13.53 15.77 -4.91
CA THR A 94 -13.75 15.40 -6.32
C THR A 94 -12.56 14.64 -6.89
N ARG A 95 -11.33 15.09 -6.59
CA ARG A 95 -10.10 14.44 -7.04
C ARG A 95 -9.96 13.05 -6.40
N VAL A 96 -10.21 12.96 -5.10
CA VAL A 96 -10.18 11.69 -4.34
C VAL A 96 -11.16 10.67 -4.91
N ARG A 97 -12.42 11.04 -5.13
CA ARG A 97 -13.44 10.15 -5.71
C ARG A 97 -13.06 9.66 -7.11
N LYS A 98 -12.46 10.53 -7.92
CA LYS A 98 -12.00 10.18 -9.28
C LYS A 98 -10.92 9.10 -9.25
N VAL A 99 -9.97 9.25 -8.33
CA VAL A 99 -8.87 8.29 -8.13
C VAL A 99 -9.40 6.95 -7.61
N ILE A 100 -10.25 6.95 -6.58
CA ILE A 100 -10.87 5.72 -6.05
C ILE A 100 -11.59 4.96 -7.16
N LYS A 101 -12.40 5.66 -7.95
CA LYS A 101 -13.16 5.04 -9.06
C LYS A 101 -12.23 4.40 -10.09
N HIS A 102 -11.12 5.05 -10.41
CA HIS A 102 -10.12 4.51 -11.34
C HIS A 102 -9.50 3.22 -10.80
N PHE A 103 -9.05 3.19 -9.54
CA PHE A 103 -8.44 2.01 -8.94
C PHE A 103 -9.43 0.88 -8.67
N ALA A 104 -10.67 1.18 -8.29
CA ALA A 104 -11.70 0.16 -8.15
C ALA A 104 -11.92 -0.58 -9.48
N THR A 105 -12.02 0.14 -10.59
CA THR A 105 -12.16 -0.45 -11.92
C THR A 105 -10.95 -1.31 -12.32
N GLU A 106 -9.73 -0.86 -12.01
CA GLU A 106 -8.51 -1.63 -12.29
C GLU A 106 -8.44 -2.93 -11.44
N LYS A 107 -8.80 -2.85 -10.17
CA LYS A 107 -8.86 -4.01 -9.26
C LYS A 107 -9.93 -5.03 -9.70
N GLU A 108 -11.07 -4.57 -10.15
CA GLU A 108 -12.13 -5.42 -10.70
C GLU A 108 -11.69 -6.12 -11.99
N ARG A 109 -11.03 -5.41 -12.89
CA ARG A 109 -10.44 -6.00 -14.11
C ARG A 109 -9.43 -7.09 -13.76
N THR A 110 -8.53 -6.82 -12.83
CA THR A 110 -7.51 -7.79 -12.39
C THR A 110 -8.16 -9.04 -11.79
N ARG A 111 -9.21 -8.89 -10.98
CA ARG A 111 -9.95 -10.02 -10.41
C ARG A 111 -10.66 -10.84 -11.49
N ALA A 112 -11.29 -10.18 -12.46
CA ALA A 112 -11.95 -10.86 -13.58
C ALA A 112 -10.95 -11.67 -14.41
N TRP A 113 -9.79 -11.10 -14.76
CA TRP A 113 -8.72 -11.80 -15.46
C TRP A 113 -8.18 -13.01 -14.70
N ARG A 114 -7.96 -12.87 -13.39
CA ARG A 114 -7.52 -13.99 -12.54
C ARG A 114 -8.54 -15.13 -12.57
N LYS A 115 -9.81 -14.83 -12.43
CA LYS A 115 -10.89 -15.83 -12.47
C LYS A 115 -10.94 -16.56 -13.80
N ILE A 116 -10.76 -15.86 -14.93
CA ILE A 116 -10.70 -16.46 -16.26
C ILE A 116 -9.49 -17.39 -16.38
N LEU A 117 -8.32 -16.98 -15.94
CA LEU A 117 -7.10 -17.79 -15.97
C LEU A 117 -7.25 -19.06 -15.12
N GLU A 118 -7.79 -18.96 -13.91
CA GLU A 118 -8.03 -20.11 -13.04
C GLU A 118 -9.01 -21.12 -13.68
N GLN A 119 -10.07 -20.63 -14.29
CA GLN A 119 -11.04 -21.50 -15.01
C GLN A 119 -10.39 -22.18 -16.22
N THR A 120 -9.62 -21.46 -17.00
CA THR A 120 -8.93 -22.01 -18.19
C THR A 120 -7.90 -23.05 -17.79
N THR A 121 -7.09 -22.78 -16.78
CA THR A 121 -6.07 -23.72 -16.28
C THR A 121 -6.72 -24.98 -15.69
N GLY A 122 -7.80 -24.84 -14.92
CA GLY A 122 -8.54 -25.97 -14.38
C GLY A 122 -9.18 -26.86 -15.46
N THR A 123 -9.60 -26.27 -16.58
CA THR A 123 -10.14 -27.02 -17.72
C THR A 123 -9.05 -27.80 -18.47
N LEU A 124 -7.88 -27.20 -18.67
CA LEU A 124 -6.74 -27.83 -19.32
C LEU A 124 -6.18 -29.00 -18.50
N LEU A 125 -6.10 -28.87 -17.19
CA LEU A 125 -5.64 -29.94 -16.29
C LEU A 125 -6.60 -31.16 -16.34
N ARG A 126 -7.91 -30.94 -16.35
CA ARG A 126 -8.90 -32.02 -16.47
C ARG A 126 -8.86 -32.77 -17.80
N GLN A 127 -8.45 -32.08 -18.88
CA GLN A 127 -8.28 -32.71 -20.18
C GLN A 127 -6.99 -33.55 -20.26
N SER A 128 -5.94 -33.22 -19.48
CA SER A 128 -4.69 -33.96 -19.46
C SER A 128 -4.77 -35.24 -18.61
N ASP A 129 -5.65 -35.28 -17.60
CA ASP A 129 -5.83 -36.45 -16.73
C ASP A 129 -6.83 -37.49 -17.28
N GLY A 130 -7.39 -37.25 -18.46
CA GLY A 130 -8.38 -38.11 -19.12
C GLY A 130 -7.88 -38.92 -20.32
N GLN A 131 -6.57 -39.04 -20.56
CA GLN A 131 -5.98 -39.90 -21.60
C GLN A 131 -5.19 -41.05 -21.02
#